data_2c19a32121491b3351c6d0d4bfc12c67
#
_entry.id   2c19a32121491b3351c6d0d4bfc12c67
#
_cell.length_a   1.000
_cell.length_b   1.000
_cell.length_c   1.000
_cell.angle_alpha   90.00
_cell.angle_beta   90.00
_cell.angle_gamma   90.00
#
_symmetry.space_group_name_H-M   'P 1'
#
loop_
_entity.id
_entity.type
_entity.pdbx_description
1 polymer ?
#
loop_
_entity_poly.entity_id
_entity_poly.type
_entity_poly.pdbx_seq_one_letter_code
_entity_poly.pdbx_strand_id
1 'polypeptide(L)'
;MLNVQIYPDGGVIMADLFTEIKGKLQSKNVTIILPEGNDPRIIEAALKLQEEGVIQPIVIGNERDIPSGLQVLNPATYEHMDELVNAFVERRNGKVTIEEAREILKDVNYFGTMLVYTKKADGLVSGAAHTTAETVRPALQIIKTKPGITKTSGAFLMVKNDTRYIFADCAITIAPTSDDLAEIAVEGAKTAAAFGIEPKVAMLSFSTKGSAKSEETDKVVQATRLARERAPQLVIEGELQFDASIVPSIADKKAPGATVRGDANVFVFPSLESGNIGYKIAERLGGFEAIGPILQGLNAPVNDLSRGCNAEDVYKLAYITAAQALD
;
A
#
# COMPACT_ATOMS: atom_id res chain seq x y z
N MET A 1 1.33 25.04 -5.41
CA MET A 1 0.84 26.05 -4.47
C MET A 1 -0.20 25.37 -3.60
N LEU A 2 0.06 25.22 -2.30
CA LEU A 2 -0.88 24.64 -1.35
C LEU A 2 -2.12 25.54 -1.26
N ASN A 3 -3.31 24.99 -1.50
CA ASN A 3 -4.57 25.69 -1.27
C ASN A 3 -4.79 25.83 0.24
N VAL A 4 -4.39 26.93 0.80
CA VAL A 4 -4.63 27.31 2.20
C VAL A 4 -5.95 28.10 2.22
N GLN A 5 -7.01 27.51 2.75
CA GLN A 5 -8.22 28.26 3.12
C GLN A 5 -8.01 28.84 4.54
N ILE A 6 -8.00 30.15 4.63
CA ILE A 6 -7.90 30.89 5.90
C ILE A 6 -9.33 31.23 6.35
N TYR A 7 -9.72 30.77 7.52
CA TYR A 7 -10.97 31.19 8.16
C TYR A 7 -10.80 32.51 8.93
N PRO A 8 -11.91 33.26 9.23
CA PRO A 8 -11.86 34.56 9.89
C PRO A 8 -11.24 34.56 11.29
N ASP A 9 -11.07 33.41 11.91
CA ASP A 9 -10.44 33.21 13.22
C ASP A 9 -8.94 32.84 13.16
N GLY A 10 -8.35 32.89 11.97
CA GLY A 10 -6.90 32.65 11.78
C GLY A 10 -6.47 31.19 11.81
N GLY A 11 -7.40 30.24 11.85
CA GLY A 11 -7.11 28.79 11.79
C GLY A 11 -6.69 28.37 10.39
N VAL A 12 -5.49 27.81 10.24
CA VAL A 12 -5.03 27.18 9.00
C VAL A 12 -5.51 25.73 9.02
N ILE A 13 -6.51 25.38 8.18
CA ILE A 13 -6.86 23.99 7.95
C ILE A 13 -5.89 23.46 6.89
N MET A 14 -5.02 22.54 7.26
CA MET A 14 -4.32 21.72 6.27
C MET A 14 -5.38 20.90 5.54
N ALA A 15 -5.32 20.88 4.21
CA ALA A 15 -6.25 20.10 3.42
C ALA A 15 -6.21 18.64 3.89
N ASP A 16 -7.38 18.03 4.09
CA ASP A 16 -7.48 16.61 4.38
C ASP A 16 -6.71 15.80 3.32
N LEU A 17 -6.02 14.74 3.76
CA LEU A 17 -5.21 13.87 2.90
C LEU A 17 -5.92 13.50 1.59
N PHE A 18 -7.20 13.14 1.68
CA PHE A 18 -7.97 12.74 0.49
C PHE A 18 -8.29 13.92 -0.44
N THR A 19 -8.44 15.12 0.09
CA THR A 19 -8.53 16.36 -0.70
C THR A 19 -7.24 16.60 -1.48
N GLU A 20 -6.08 16.39 -0.86
CA GLU A 20 -4.78 16.49 -1.55
C GLU A 20 -4.61 15.44 -2.65
N ILE A 21 -4.95 14.16 -2.34
CA ILE A 21 -4.90 13.05 -3.29
C ILE A 21 -5.83 13.31 -4.48
N LYS A 22 -7.09 13.68 -4.22
CA LYS A 22 -8.06 14.01 -5.26
C LYS A 22 -7.57 15.16 -6.16
N GLY A 23 -6.96 16.18 -5.56
CA GLY A 23 -6.37 17.29 -6.30
C GLY A 23 -5.25 16.85 -7.26
N LYS A 24 -4.39 15.90 -6.84
CA LYS A 24 -3.34 15.33 -7.70
C LYS A 24 -3.91 14.46 -8.84
N LEU A 25 -5.01 13.76 -8.59
CA LEU A 25 -5.67 12.86 -9.54
C LEU A 25 -6.58 13.59 -10.54
N GLN A 26 -6.99 14.80 -10.22
CA GLN A 26 -7.88 15.58 -11.10
C GLN A 26 -7.35 15.65 -12.53
N SER A 27 -8.19 15.31 -13.50
CA SER A 27 -7.85 15.28 -14.93
C SER A 27 -6.81 14.23 -15.36
N LYS A 28 -6.50 13.24 -14.52
CA LYS A 28 -5.55 12.15 -14.85
C LYS A 28 -6.23 10.93 -15.47
N ASN A 29 -7.56 10.81 -15.37
CA ASN A 29 -8.36 9.70 -15.89
C ASN A 29 -7.87 8.33 -15.40
N VAL A 30 -7.49 8.23 -14.12
CA VAL A 30 -6.99 6.97 -13.54
C VAL A 30 -8.12 5.97 -13.38
N THR A 31 -7.89 4.74 -13.83
CA THR A 31 -8.87 3.65 -13.81
C THR A 31 -8.46 2.57 -12.80
N ILE A 32 -9.37 2.22 -11.88
CA ILE A 32 -9.14 1.23 -10.83
C ILE A 32 -10.09 0.04 -10.99
N ILE A 33 -9.52 -1.15 -11.03
CA ILE A 33 -10.27 -2.41 -11.06
C ILE A 33 -10.72 -2.80 -9.66
N LEU A 34 -11.99 -3.15 -9.54
CA LEU A 34 -12.64 -3.70 -8.36
C LEU A 34 -13.20 -5.10 -8.69
N PRO A 35 -12.46 -6.18 -8.43
CA PRO A 35 -12.80 -7.52 -8.92
C PRO A 35 -14.05 -8.15 -8.30
N GLU A 36 -14.48 -7.69 -7.13
CA GLU A 36 -15.47 -8.37 -6.29
C GLU A 36 -16.88 -7.75 -6.44
N GLY A 37 -17.37 -7.65 -7.68
CA GLY A 37 -18.65 -7.01 -8.00
C GLY A 37 -19.90 -7.67 -7.43
N ASN A 38 -19.76 -8.80 -6.75
CA ASN A 38 -20.81 -9.47 -5.99
C ASN A 38 -20.85 -9.04 -4.50
N ASP A 39 -19.88 -8.22 -4.05
CA ASP A 39 -19.82 -7.72 -2.68
C ASP A 39 -20.48 -6.33 -2.59
N PRO A 40 -21.49 -6.14 -1.72
CA PRO A 40 -22.21 -4.87 -1.61
C PRO A 40 -21.32 -3.69 -1.18
N ARG A 41 -20.24 -3.94 -0.43
CA ARG A 41 -19.30 -2.90 0.00
C ARG A 41 -18.50 -2.36 -1.18
N ILE A 42 -18.14 -3.24 -2.12
CA ILE A 42 -17.46 -2.89 -3.37
C ILE A 42 -18.38 -2.06 -4.26
N ILE A 43 -19.63 -2.47 -4.39
CA ILE A 43 -20.63 -1.74 -5.20
C ILE A 43 -20.90 -0.35 -4.62
N GLU A 44 -21.08 -0.23 -3.30
CA GLU A 44 -21.29 1.06 -2.63
C GLU A 44 -20.09 2.01 -2.86
N ALA A 45 -18.86 1.51 -2.68
CA ALA A 45 -17.66 2.29 -2.93
C ALA A 45 -17.53 2.69 -4.41
N ALA A 46 -17.79 1.76 -5.34
CA ALA A 46 -17.73 2.02 -6.77
C ALA A 46 -18.71 3.12 -7.21
N LEU A 47 -19.94 3.09 -6.70
CA LEU A 47 -20.95 4.13 -6.98
C LEU A 47 -20.49 5.50 -6.48
N LYS A 48 -19.93 5.57 -5.27
CA LYS A 48 -19.39 6.81 -4.69
C LYS A 48 -18.23 7.36 -5.53
N LEU A 49 -17.29 6.50 -5.96
CA LEU A 49 -16.17 6.87 -6.84
C LEU A 49 -16.64 7.37 -8.21
N GLN A 50 -17.65 6.69 -8.79
CA GLN A 50 -18.25 7.07 -10.06
C GLN A 50 -18.95 8.42 -9.99
N GLU A 51 -19.71 8.68 -8.91
CA GLU A 51 -20.40 9.96 -8.69
C GLU A 51 -19.42 11.13 -8.56
N GLU A 52 -18.30 10.93 -7.87
CA GLU A 52 -17.29 11.96 -7.72
C GLU A 52 -16.50 12.24 -9.02
N GLY A 53 -16.34 11.24 -9.88
CA GLY A 53 -15.72 11.36 -11.20
C GLY A 53 -14.23 11.75 -11.21
N VAL A 54 -13.51 11.54 -10.09
CA VAL A 54 -12.06 11.84 -10.00
C VAL A 54 -11.23 10.65 -10.49
N ILE A 55 -11.66 9.44 -10.17
CA ILE A 55 -11.11 8.18 -10.69
C ILE A 55 -12.24 7.36 -11.30
N GLN A 56 -11.91 6.45 -12.22
CA GLN A 56 -12.89 5.63 -12.90
C GLN A 56 -12.86 4.20 -12.34
N PRO A 57 -13.88 3.75 -11.59
CA PRO A 57 -13.97 2.37 -11.14
C PRO A 57 -14.44 1.47 -12.29
N ILE A 58 -13.80 0.32 -12.46
CA ILE A 58 -14.28 -0.79 -13.30
C ILE A 58 -14.55 -1.97 -12.38
N VAL A 59 -15.78 -2.43 -12.35
CA VAL A 59 -16.21 -3.56 -11.51
C VAL A 59 -16.18 -4.83 -12.35
N ILE A 60 -15.62 -5.92 -11.79
CA ILE A 60 -15.68 -7.23 -12.45
C ILE A 60 -16.84 -8.02 -11.88
N GLY A 61 -17.71 -8.50 -12.77
CA GLY A 61 -18.87 -9.28 -12.38
C GLY A 61 -19.88 -9.47 -13.52
N ASN A 62 -21.08 -9.92 -13.15
CA ASN A 62 -22.17 -10.05 -14.12
C ASN A 62 -22.96 -8.74 -14.16
N GLU A 63 -23.10 -8.16 -15.34
CA GLU A 63 -23.84 -6.90 -15.56
C GLU A 63 -25.27 -6.91 -15.03
N ARG A 64 -25.90 -8.10 -14.95
CA ARG A 64 -27.29 -8.23 -14.45
C ARG A 64 -27.39 -8.05 -12.93
N ASP A 65 -26.29 -8.28 -12.23
CA ASP A 65 -26.23 -8.26 -10.76
C ASP A 65 -25.64 -6.94 -10.22
N ILE A 66 -25.15 -6.07 -11.11
CA ILE A 66 -24.49 -4.81 -10.77
C ILE A 66 -25.38 -3.63 -11.18
N PRO A 67 -25.56 -2.60 -10.34
CA PRO A 67 -26.35 -1.43 -10.65
C PRO A 67 -25.94 -0.74 -11.95
N SER A 68 -26.89 -0.23 -12.70
CA SER A 68 -26.63 0.59 -13.90
C SER A 68 -25.86 1.85 -13.54
N GLY A 69 -24.95 2.29 -14.44
CA GLY A 69 -24.12 3.49 -14.25
C GLY A 69 -22.66 3.17 -13.89
N LEU A 70 -22.34 1.94 -13.52
CA LEU A 70 -20.96 1.47 -13.36
C LEU A 70 -20.45 0.82 -14.66
N GLN A 71 -19.17 0.97 -14.94
CA GLN A 71 -18.50 0.19 -15.97
C GLN A 71 -18.25 -1.23 -15.44
N VAL A 72 -18.79 -2.23 -16.13
CA VAL A 72 -18.70 -3.64 -15.73
C VAL A 72 -17.94 -4.42 -16.79
N LEU A 73 -17.05 -5.31 -16.36
CA LEU A 73 -16.39 -6.30 -17.22
C LEU A 73 -16.69 -7.70 -16.69
N ASN A 74 -17.06 -8.60 -17.60
CA ASN A 74 -17.34 -9.99 -17.26
C ASN A 74 -16.31 -10.90 -17.96
N PRO A 75 -15.50 -11.66 -17.20
CA PRO A 75 -14.52 -12.57 -17.81
C PRO A 75 -15.12 -13.56 -18.80
N ALA A 76 -16.39 -13.97 -18.59
CA ALA A 76 -17.05 -14.94 -19.46
C ALA A 76 -17.45 -14.40 -20.85
N THR A 77 -17.63 -13.07 -20.96
CA THR A 77 -18.10 -12.42 -22.21
C THR A 77 -17.12 -11.36 -22.72
N TYR A 78 -15.94 -11.25 -22.11
CA TYR A 78 -14.97 -10.23 -22.48
C TYR A 78 -14.42 -10.45 -23.91
N GLU A 79 -14.66 -9.50 -24.81
CA GLU A 79 -14.34 -9.63 -26.25
C GLU A 79 -12.84 -9.84 -26.52
N HIS A 80 -11.97 -9.25 -25.69
CA HIS A 80 -10.51 -9.35 -25.84
C HIS A 80 -9.88 -10.42 -24.96
N MET A 81 -10.63 -11.47 -24.58
CA MET A 81 -10.11 -12.53 -23.71
C MET A 81 -8.90 -13.25 -24.34
N ASP A 82 -8.90 -13.47 -25.65
CA ASP A 82 -7.78 -14.13 -26.35
C ASP A 82 -6.48 -13.33 -26.27
N GLU A 83 -6.54 -12.00 -26.29
CA GLU A 83 -5.38 -11.13 -26.11
C GLU A 83 -4.81 -11.30 -24.69
N LEU A 84 -5.67 -11.34 -23.66
CA LEU A 84 -5.25 -11.54 -22.28
C LEU A 84 -4.66 -12.93 -22.04
N VAL A 85 -5.26 -13.97 -22.62
CA VAL A 85 -4.76 -15.36 -22.55
C VAL A 85 -3.36 -15.45 -23.14
N ASN A 86 -3.14 -14.91 -24.34
CA ASN A 86 -1.83 -14.93 -25.00
C ASN A 86 -0.79 -14.14 -24.19
N ALA A 87 -1.14 -12.94 -23.71
CA ALA A 87 -0.26 -12.14 -22.86
C ALA A 87 0.07 -12.84 -21.53
N PHE A 88 -0.88 -13.58 -20.95
CA PHE A 88 -0.64 -14.33 -19.72
C PHE A 88 0.30 -15.52 -19.96
N VAL A 89 0.11 -16.30 -21.02
CA VAL A 89 1.01 -17.41 -21.39
C VAL A 89 2.43 -16.90 -21.61
N GLU A 90 2.59 -15.82 -22.35
CA GLU A 90 3.89 -15.17 -22.56
C GLU A 90 4.51 -14.74 -21.23
N ARG A 91 3.74 -14.05 -20.38
CA ARG A 91 4.20 -13.58 -19.06
C ARG A 91 4.64 -14.72 -18.16
N ARG A 92 4.00 -15.89 -18.28
CA ARG A 92 4.31 -17.09 -17.49
C ARG A 92 5.47 -17.93 -18.05
N ASN A 93 6.04 -17.53 -19.19
CA ASN A 93 7.19 -18.21 -19.82
C ASN A 93 6.99 -19.73 -19.96
N GLY A 94 5.89 -20.17 -20.56
CA GLY A 94 5.59 -21.57 -20.78
C GLY A 94 5.21 -22.40 -19.54
N LYS A 95 4.96 -21.75 -18.40
CA LYS A 95 4.48 -22.44 -17.18
C LYS A 95 3.00 -22.77 -17.19
N VAL A 96 2.27 -22.29 -18.19
CA VAL A 96 0.84 -22.55 -18.41
C VAL A 96 0.57 -22.71 -19.90
N THR A 97 -0.35 -23.60 -20.27
CA THR A 97 -0.88 -23.73 -21.65
C THR A 97 -1.94 -22.66 -21.92
N ILE A 98 -2.37 -22.53 -23.17
CA ILE A 98 -3.46 -21.62 -23.55
C ILE A 98 -4.77 -22.03 -22.85
N GLU A 99 -5.05 -23.34 -22.79
CA GLU A 99 -6.24 -23.88 -22.14
C GLU A 99 -6.25 -23.60 -20.64
N GLU A 100 -5.13 -23.86 -19.97
CA GLU A 100 -4.97 -23.54 -18.52
C GLU A 100 -5.08 -22.04 -18.28
N ALA A 101 -4.48 -21.20 -19.12
CA ALA A 101 -4.55 -19.76 -19.02
C ALA A 101 -6.00 -19.27 -19.12
N ARG A 102 -6.78 -19.83 -20.04
CA ARG A 102 -8.20 -19.50 -20.24
C ARG A 102 -9.04 -19.87 -19.01
N GLU A 103 -8.77 -21.01 -18.37
CA GLU A 103 -9.43 -21.39 -17.12
C GLU A 103 -9.03 -20.48 -15.95
N ILE A 104 -7.72 -20.18 -15.80
CA ILE A 104 -7.22 -19.30 -14.75
C ILE A 104 -7.81 -17.89 -14.85
N LEU A 105 -7.96 -17.35 -16.07
CA LEU A 105 -8.49 -16.01 -16.29
C LEU A 105 -10.02 -15.89 -16.12
N LYS A 106 -10.72 -16.97 -15.75
CA LYS A 106 -12.09 -16.89 -15.23
C LYS A 106 -12.13 -16.38 -13.80
N ASP A 107 -11.02 -16.51 -13.06
CA ASP A 107 -10.85 -15.92 -11.73
C ASP A 107 -10.75 -14.40 -11.83
N VAL A 108 -11.57 -13.71 -11.06
CA VAL A 108 -11.72 -12.24 -11.14
C VAL A 108 -10.43 -11.49 -10.76
N ASN A 109 -9.62 -12.05 -9.84
CA ASN A 109 -8.36 -11.44 -9.43
C ASN A 109 -7.28 -11.61 -10.52
N TYR A 110 -7.19 -12.79 -11.14
CA TYR A 110 -6.29 -13.01 -12.28
C TYR A 110 -6.69 -12.16 -13.49
N PHE A 111 -7.98 -12.13 -13.81
CA PHE A 111 -8.51 -11.31 -14.91
C PHE A 111 -8.22 -9.82 -14.68
N GLY A 112 -8.57 -9.29 -13.50
CA GLY A 112 -8.33 -7.89 -13.14
C GLY A 112 -6.84 -7.53 -13.15
N THR A 113 -5.99 -8.42 -12.64
CA THR A 113 -4.54 -8.23 -12.65
C THR A 113 -3.98 -8.21 -14.08
N MET A 114 -4.54 -9.01 -15.00
CA MET A 114 -4.16 -8.96 -16.42
C MET A 114 -4.61 -7.68 -17.10
N LEU A 115 -5.75 -7.11 -16.75
CA LEU A 115 -6.16 -5.78 -17.23
C LEU A 115 -5.15 -4.70 -16.83
N VAL A 116 -4.66 -4.72 -15.58
CA VAL A 116 -3.62 -3.82 -15.12
C VAL A 116 -2.30 -4.07 -15.85
N TYR A 117 -1.88 -5.32 -15.99
CA TYR A 117 -0.64 -5.69 -16.68
C TYR A 117 -0.63 -5.25 -18.15
N THR A 118 -1.76 -5.40 -18.85
CA THR A 118 -1.92 -5.01 -20.26
C THR A 118 -2.26 -3.53 -20.45
N LYS A 119 -2.18 -2.71 -19.39
CA LYS A 119 -2.46 -1.26 -19.40
C LYS A 119 -3.88 -0.88 -19.85
N LYS A 120 -4.82 -1.79 -19.62
CA LYS A 120 -6.27 -1.51 -19.78
C LYS A 120 -6.88 -0.91 -18.52
N ALA A 121 -6.11 -0.88 -17.41
CA ALA A 121 -6.38 -0.17 -16.16
C ALA A 121 -5.08 0.18 -15.47
N ASP A 122 -5.13 1.10 -14.50
CA ASP A 122 -3.95 1.64 -13.82
C ASP A 122 -3.65 0.96 -12.49
N GLY A 123 -4.66 0.38 -11.84
CA GLY A 123 -4.50 -0.31 -10.57
C GLY A 123 -5.66 -1.24 -10.23
N LEU A 124 -5.50 -1.99 -9.15
CA LEU A 124 -6.51 -2.96 -8.68
C LEU A 124 -6.61 -2.92 -7.15
N VAL A 125 -7.83 -3.00 -6.63
CA VAL A 125 -8.14 -3.17 -5.20
C VAL A 125 -9.07 -4.36 -5.04
N SER A 126 -8.67 -5.36 -4.25
CA SER A 126 -9.43 -6.58 -3.95
C SER A 126 -9.21 -7.01 -2.50
N GLY A 127 -9.90 -8.05 -2.02
CA GLY A 127 -9.71 -8.64 -0.70
C GLY A 127 -10.89 -8.49 0.24
N ALA A 128 -11.98 -7.83 -0.18
CA ALA A 128 -13.20 -7.75 0.60
C ALA A 128 -13.85 -9.13 0.81
N ALA A 129 -13.83 -9.98 -0.22
CA ALA A 129 -14.36 -11.33 -0.22
C ALA A 129 -13.29 -12.43 -0.37
N HIS A 130 -12.09 -12.08 -0.87
CA HIS A 130 -10.98 -13.01 -1.08
C HIS A 130 -9.95 -12.93 0.06
N THR A 131 -9.12 -13.96 0.17
CA THR A 131 -7.97 -13.96 1.08
C THR A 131 -6.82 -13.13 0.49
N THR A 132 -5.93 -12.63 1.35
CA THR A 132 -4.68 -11.96 0.91
C THR A 132 -3.90 -12.81 -0.11
N ALA A 133 -3.86 -14.13 0.05
CA ALA A 133 -3.17 -15.01 -0.88
C ALA A 133 -3.83 -15.02 -2.27
N GLU A 134 -5.15 -14.95 -2.36
CA GLU A 134 -5.89 -14.90 -3.63
C GLU A 134 -5.74 -13.55 -4.34
N THR A 135 -5.58 -12.47 -3.61
CA THR A 135 -5.29 -11.14 -4.17
C THR A 135 -3.83 -10.98 -4.59
N VAL A 136 -2.90 -11.37 -3.70
CA VAL A 136 -1.46 -11.10 -3.88
C VAL A 136 -0.80 -12.06 -4.88
N ARG A 137 -1.25 -13.32 -4.95
CA ARG A 137 -0.66 -14.33 -5.86
C ARG A 137 -0.69 -13.91 -7.34
N PRO A 138 -1.82 -13.44 -7.91
CA PRO A 138 -1.86 -12.91 -9.28
C PRO A 138 -0.88 -11.74 -9.47
N ALA A 139 -0.83 -10.79 -8.52
CA ALA A 139 0.08 -9.66 -8.58
C ALA A 139 1.55 -10.10 -8.64
N LEU A 140 1.98 -11.04 -7.80
CA LEU A 140 3.35 -11.58 -7.80
C LEU A 140 3.67 -12.36 -9.08
N GLN A 141 2.71 -13.06 -9.65
CA GLN A 141 2.89 -13.86 -10.85
C GLN A 141 2.93 -13.02 -12.13
N ILE A 142 2.12 -11.97 -12.20
CA ILE A 142 1.86 -11.18 -13.40
C ILE A 142 2.57 -9.83 -13.35
N ILE A 143 2.28 -9.00 -12.36
CA ILE A 143 2.87 -7.66 -12.21
C ILE A 143 4.35 -7.79 -11.86
N LYS A 144 4.68 -8.61 -10.87
CA LYS A 144 6.02 -8.80 -10.28
C LYS A 144 6.54 -7.53 -9.62
N THR A 145 7.70 -7.63 -9.00
CA THR A 145 8.38 -6.51 -8.35
C THR A 145 9.09 -5.61 -9.35
N LYS A 146 9.28 -4.34 -8.97
CA LYS A 146 10.12 -3.38 -9.69
C LYS A 146 11.57 -3.90 -9.77
N PRO A 147 12.36 -3.49 -10.79
CA PRO A 147 13.78 -3.81 -10.84
C PRO A 147 14.50 -3.38 -9.54
N GLY A 148 15.30 -4.27 -8.99
CA GLY A 148 16.03 -4.03 -7.75
C GLY A 148 15.24 -4.29 -6.46
N ILE A 149 13.96 -4.64 -6.54
CA ILE A 149 13.12 -5.07 -5.41
C ILE A 149 12.97 -6.58 -5.44
N THR A 150 13.34 -7.23 -4.35
CA THR A 150 13.30 -8.70 -4.26
C THR A 150 11.98 -9.23 -3.76
N LYS A 151 11.31 -8.51 -2.86
CA LYS A 151 10.04 -8.91 -2.24
C LYS A 151 9.07 -7.73 -2.13
N THR A 152 7.80 -8.07 -2.25
CA THR A 152 6.71 -7.14 -1.92
C THR A 152 6.57 -7.06 -0.40
N SER A 153 6.28 -5.88 0.11
CA SER A 153 5.91 -5.63 1.51
C SER A 153 4.53 -4.97 1.62
N GLY A 154 3.96 -4.96 2.82
CA GLY A 154 2.65 -4.36 3.06
C GLY A 154 2.72 -3.26 4.11
N ALA A 155 2.41 -2.03 3.73
CA ALA A 155 2.39 -0.88 4.63
C ALA A 155 0.96 -0.46 4.99
N PHE A 156 0.81 0.16 6.15
CA PHE A 156 -0.39 0.91 6.52
C PHE A 156 -0.09 2.40 6.63
N LEU A 157 -0.96 3.20 6.03
CA LEU A 157 -1.02 4.63 6.29
C LEU A 157 -1.92 4.83 7.52
N MET A 158 -1.29 5.25 8.62
CA MET A 158 -1.95 5.50 9.90
C MET A 158 -2.28 6.97 10.01
N VAL A 159 -3.57 7.30 10.10
CA VAL A 159 -4.06 8.70 10.11
C VAL A 159 -4.82 8.99 11.40
N LYS A 160 -4.50 10.11 12.03
CA LYS A 160 -5.26 10.65 13.15
C LYS A 160 -5.18 12.16 13.15
N ASN A 161 -6.28 12.85 12.87
CA ASN A 161 -6.29 14.30 12.61
C ASN A 161 -5.25 14.66 11.54
N ASP A 162 -4.35 15.59 11.83
CA ASP A 162 -3.25 16.00 10.93
C ASP A 162 -2.02 15.09 10.99
N THR A 163 -2.03 14.09 11.89
CA THR A 163 -0.91 13.17 12.07
C THR A 163 -1.01 12.01 11.07
N ARG A 164 0.08 11.78 10.34
CA ARG A 164 0.21 10.73 9.32
C ARG A 164 1.49 9.95 9.55
N TYR A 165 1.38 8.62 9.62
CA TYR A 165 2.52 7.72 9.76
C TYR A 165 2.44 6.58 8.74
N ILE A 166 3.59 6.05 8.33
CA ILE A 166 3.70 4.79 7.60
C ILE A 166 4.23 3.71 8.55
N PHE A 167 3.50 2.61 8.67
CA PHE A 167 3.90 1.40 9.39
C PHE A 167 4.18 0.29 8.39
N ALA A 168 5.39 -0.28 8.37
CA ALA A 168 5.83 -1.31 7.42
C ALA A 168 6.86 -2.30 8.03
N ASP A 169 6.92 -3.58 7.70
CA ASP A 169 5.88 -4.38 7.07
C ASP A 169 4.87 -4.86 8.11
N CYS A 170 3.60 -4.77 7.78
CA CYS A 170 2.54 -5.16 8.71
C CYS A 170 1.63 -6.27 8.14
N ALA A 171 1.90 -6.78 6.91
CA ALA A 171 0.95 -7.64 6.21
C ALA A 171 1.55 -8.83 5.44
N ILE A 172 2.82 -8.80 5.00
CA ILE A 172 3.35 -9.72 4.00
C ILE A 172 4.53 -10.55 4.50
N THR A 173 5.62 -9.92 4.96
CA THR A 173 6.89 -10.59 5.21
C THR A 173 7.00 -11.08 6.65
N ILE A 174 6.82 -12.38 6.88
CA ILE A 174 6.76 -12.97 8.23
C ILE A 174 8.06 -12.74 9.00
N ALA A 175 9.20 -13.16 8.45
CA ALA A 175 10.51 -13.07 9.07
C ALA A 175 11.49 -12.37 8.10
N PRO A 176 11.51 -11.04 8.06
CA PRO A 176 12.38 -10.30 7.15
C PRO A 176 13.84 -10.47 7.54
N THR A 177 14.70 -10.61 6.53
CA THR A 177 16.17 -10.51 6.66
C THR A 177 16.58 -9.04 6.78
N SER A 178 17.86 -8.78 7.03
CA SER A 178 18.41 -7.40 7.02
C SER A 178 18.23 -6.73 5.66
N ASP A 179 18.37 -7.48 4.58
CA ASP A 179 18.16 -6.99 3.21
C ASP A 179 16.69 -6.64 2.96
N ASP A 180 15.76 -7.52 3.39
CA ASP A 180 14.32 -7.27 3.29
C ASP A 180 13.92 -6.01 4.07
N LEU A 181 14.42 -5.85 5.31
CA LEU A 181 14.14 -4.67 6.13
C LEU A 181 14.68 -3.38 5.50
N ALA A 182 15.84 -3.44 4.85
CA ALA A 182 16.39 -2.30 4.12
C ALA A 182 15.53 -1.91 2.91
N GLU A 183 15.01 -2.88 2.16
CA GLU A 183 14.04 -2.63 1.07
C GLU A 183 12.74 -2.03 1.62
N ILE A 184 12.18 -2.60 2.69
CA ILE A 184 10.97 -2.10 3.36
C ILE A 184 11.13 -0.64 3.79
N ALA A 185 12.30 -0.28 4.33
CA ALA A 185 12.61 1.09 4.75
C ALA A 185 12.57 2.08 3.58
N VAL A 186 13.21 1.72 2.45
CA VAL A 186 13.26 2.57 1.26
C VAL A 186 11.87 2.69 0.61
N GLU A 187 11.15 1.57 0.47
CA GLU A 187 9.79 1.58 -0.09
C GLU A 187 8.79 2.29 0.84
N GLY A 188 8.93 2.14 2.16
CA GLY A 188 8.13 2.88 3.15
C GLY A 188 8.34 4.39 3.06
N ALA A 189 9.59 4.84 2.84
CA ALA A 189 9.91 6.25 2.62
C ALA A 189 9.29 6.79 1.31
N LYS A 190 9.32 6.00 0.21
CA LYS A 190 8.66 6.36 -1.05
C LYS A 190 7.15 6.47 -0.87
N THR A 191 6.55 5.51 -0.17
CA THR A 191 5.11 5.55 0.15
C THR A 191 4.76 6.80 0.94
N ALA A 192 5.56 7.16 1.96
CA ALA A 192 5.37 8.40 2.71
C ALA A 192 5.41 9.64 1.82
N ALA A 193 6.41 9.74 0.95
CA ALA A 193 6.58 10.86 0.02
C ALA A 193 5.40 10.99 -0.98
N ALA A 194 4.87 9.87 -1.50
CA ALA A 194 3.69 9.86 -2.37
C ALA A 194 2.46 10.50 -1.70
N PHE A 195 2.34 10.36 -0.37
CA PHE A 195 1.27 10.97 0.44
C PHE A 195 1.64 12.33 1.06
N GLY A 196 2.70 12.98 0.55
CA GLY A 196 3.09 14.31 0.99
C GLY A 196 3.77 14.36 2.36
N ILE A 197 4.27 13.23 2.85
CA ILE A 197 5.01 13.14 4.10
C ILE A 197 6.51 13.19 3.77
N GLU A 198 7.25 14.15 4.34
CA GLU A 198 8.71 14.13 4.28
C GLU A 198 9.24 12.98 5.15
N PRO A 199 9.85 11.94 4.55
CA PRO A 199 10.09 10.70 5.29
C PRO A 199 11.23 10.83 6.30
N LYS A 200 10.97 10.43 7.55
CA LYS A 200 11.94 10.21 8.63
C LYS A 200 11.75 8.79 9.14
N VAL A 201 12.65 7.91 8.72
CA VAL A 201 12.52 6.46 8.90
C VAL A 201 13.18 6.01 10.19
N ALA A 202 12.42 5.32 11.04
CA ALA A 202 12.92 4.63 12.22
C ALA A 202 12.91 3.10 11.99
N MET A 203 14.09 2.49 12.05
CA MET A 203 14.25 1.03 12.06
C MET A 203 14.05 0.54 13.49
N LEU A 204 12.90 -0.08 13.76
CA LEU A 204 12.47 -0.41 15.12
C LEU A 204 13.13 -1.67 15.70
N SER A 205 13.39 -1.60 16.98
CA SER A 205 13.91 -2.70 17.79
C SER A 205 13.49 -2.51 19.26
N PHE A 206 13.68 -3.53 20.08
CA PHE A 206 13.63 -3.37 21.54
C PHE A 206 14.93 -2.76 22.11
N SER A 207 15.95 -2.51 21.27
CA SER A 207 17.21 -1.85 21.59
C SER A 207 17.28 -0.45 20.98
N THR A 208 18.04 0.44 21.61
CA THR A 208 18.42 1.75 21.07
C THR A 208 19.92 1.89 21.14
N LYS A 209 20.59 2.03 20.00
CA LYS A 209 22.03 2.30 19.88
C LYS A 209 22.90 1.36 20.73
N GLY A 210 22.64 0.06 20.66
CA GLY A 210 23.41 -0.96 21.36
C GLY A 210 23.05 -1.14 22.83
N SER A 211 21.87 -0.65 23.28
CA SER A 211 21.42 -0.87 24.66
C SER A 211 21.14 -2.32 25.01
N ALA A 212 20.91 -3.17 23.99
CA ALA A 212 20.85 -4.62 24.06
C ALA A 212 21.61 -5.23 22.88
N LYS A 213 22.04 -6.50 23.02
CA LYS A 213 22.73 -7.24 21.97
C LYS A 213 22.13 -8.63 21.79
N SER A 214 21.71 -8.92 20.56
CA SER A 214 21.15 -10.21 20.14
C SER A 214 21.19 -10.29 18.61
N GLU A 215 20.93 -11.47 18.03
CA GLU A 215 20.80 -11.65 16.58
C GLU A 215 19.71 -10.72 16.00
N GLU A 216 18.60 -10.52 16.73
CA GLU A 216 17.52 -9.64 16.31
C GLU A 216 17.93 -8.16 16.27
N THR A 217 18.72 -7.69 17.24
CA THR A 217 19.25 -6.32 17.21
C THR A 217 20.30 -6.14 16.12
N ASP A 218 21.20 -7.10 15.95
CA ASP A 218 22.25 -7.09 14.92
C ASP A 218 21.63 -7.07 13.51
N LYS A 219 20.51 -7.81 13.30
CA LYS A 219 19.72 -7.77 12.06
C LYS A 219 19.25 -6.36 11.73
N VAL A 220 18.69 -5.62 12.70
CA VAL A 220 18.16 -4.26 12.49
C VAL A 220 19.31 -3.26 12.29
N VAL A 221 20.40 -3.39 13.02
CA VAL A 221 21.63 -2.56 12.82
C VAL A 221 22.16 -2.73 11.39
N GLN A 222 22.29 -3.97 10.92
CA GLN A 222 22.72 -4.26 9.55
C GLN A 222 21.72 -3.70 8.53
N ALA A 223 20.41 -3.88 8.75
CA ALA A 223 19.37 -3.35 7.87
C ALA A 223 19.44 -1.82 7.76
N THR A 224 19.68 -1.12 8.87
CA THR A 224 19.83 0.34 8.89
C THR A 224 21.02 0.79 8.03
N ARG A 225 22.16 0.10 8.14
CA ARG A 225 23.35 0.37 7.31
C ARG A 225 23.03 0.17 5.82
N LEU A 226 22.44 -0.98 5.46
CA LEU A 226 22.08 -1.29 4.08
C LEU A 226 21.08 -0.30 3.49
N ALA A 227 20.07 0.12 4.27
CA ALA A 227 19.09 1.10 3.82
C ALA A 227 19.73 2.46 3.53
N ARG A 228 20.65 2.91 4.38
CA ARG A 228 21.43 4.15 4.16
C ARG A 228 22.33 4.08 2.93
N GLU A 229 22.96 2.92 2.68
CA GLU A 229 23.78 2.70 1.47
C GLU A 229 22.94 2.73 0.19
N ARG A 230 21.72 2.16 0.23
CA ARG A 230 20.80 2.14 -0.92
C ARG A 230 20.14 3.49 -1.20
N ALA A 231 19.90 4.28 -0.16
CA ALA A 231 19.19 5.56 -0.25
C ALA A 231 19.83 6.63 0.65
N PRO A 232 21.03 7.11 0.32
CA PRO A 232 21.81 8.03 1.16
C PRO A 232 21.15 9.41 1.32
N GLN A 233 20.17 9.75 0.48
CA GLN A 233 19.40 10.99 0.55
C GLN A 233 18.28 10.93 1.61
N LEU A 234 17.91 9.73 2.09
CA LEU A 234 16.82 9.58 3.07
C LEU A 234 17.35 9.72 4.51
N VAL A 235 16.52 10.29 5.37
CA VAL A 235 16.75 10.31 6.82
C VAL A 235 16.32 8.96 7.39
N ILE A 236 17.27 8.09 7.65
CA ILE A 236 17.04 6.74 8.20
C ILE A 236 17.87 6.58 9.47
N GLU A 237 17.23 6.18 10.56
CA GLU A 237 17.87 5.95 11.85
C GLU A 237 17.48 4.61 12.44
N GLY A 238 18.41 3.94 13.12
CA GLY A 238 18.21 2.66 13.81
C GLY A 238 19.51 2.13 14.43
N GLU A 239 19.48 1.09 15.25
CA GLU A 239 18.18 0.55 15.76
C GLU A 239 17.64 1.48 16.83
N LEU A 240 16.32 1.67 16.86
CA LEU A 240 15.62 2.51 17.82
C LEU A 240 14.45 1.77 18.47
N GLN A 241 14.28 1.96 19.78
CA GLN A 241 13.01 1.68 20.44
C GLN A 241 11.93 2.65 19.96
N PHE A 242 10.67 2.21 19.97
CA PHE A 242 9.56 3.04 19.50
C PHE A 242 9.45 4.38 20.23
N ASP A 243 9.60 4.38 21.55
CA ASP A 243 9.56 5.61 22.36
C ASP A 243 10.69 6.60 21.99
N ALA A 244 11.90 6.10 21.71
CA ALA A 244 13.01 6.93 21.27
C ALA A 244 12.82 7.46 19.83
N SER A 245 12.00 6.80 19.01
CA SER A 245 11.73 7.24 17.64
C SER A 245 10.66 8.35 17.55
N ILE A 246 9.78 8.49 18.56
CA ILE A 246 8.60 9.37 18.49
C ILE A 246 8.55 10.42 19.61
N VAL A 247 9.39 10.31 20.65
CA VAL A 247 9.40 11.26 21.80
C VAL A 247 10.77 11.95 21.87
N PRO A 248 10.86 13.28 21.58
CA PRO A 248 12.14 13.99 21.52
C PRO A 248 12.98 13.89 22.81
N SER A 249 12.37 14.04 23.98
CA SER A 249 13.07 13.96 25.26
C SER A 249 13.65 12.57 25.55
N ILE A 250 13.08 11.51 24.98
CA ILE A 250 13.60 10.15 25.07
C ILE A 250 14.71 9.94 24.04
N ALA A 251 14.53 10.43 22.82
CA ALA A 251 15.56 10.42 21.78
C ALA A 251 16.87 11.08 22.26
N ASP A 252 16.79 12.27 22.83
CA ASP A 252 17.96 13.01 23.34
C ASP A 252 18.72 12.23 24.43
N LYS A 253 18.03 11.41 25.24
CA LYS A 253 18.64 10.58 26.28
C LYS A 253 19.20 9.27 25.77
N LYS A 254 18.44 8.56 24.89
CA LYS A 254 18.77 7.20 24.47
C LYS A 254 19.61 7.14 23.19
N ALA A 255 19.48 8.16 22.32
CA ALA A 255 20.15 8.23 21.02
C ALA A 255 20.73 9.64 20.76
N PRO A 256 21.60 10.17 21.63
CA PRO A 256 22.19 11.50 21.45
C PRO A 256 22.93 11.59 20.11
N GLY A 257 22.62 12.61 19.32
CA GLY A 257 23.22 12.81 17.99
C GLY A 257 22.60 12.02 16.84
N ALA A 258 21.52 11.25 17.10
CA ALA A 258 20.75 10.60 16.03
C ALA A 258 20.11 11.65 15.09
N THR A 259 19.94 11.26 13.81
CA THR A 259 19.29 12.11 12.80
C THR A 259 17.77 12.17 12.96
N VAL A 260 17.17 11.08 13.43
CA VAL A 260 15.77 11.04 13.88
C VAL A 260 15.76 11.37 15.39
N ARG A 261 15.11 12.46 15.74
CA ARG A 261 15.15 13.01 17.11
C ARG A 261 13.78 12.98 17.80
N GLY A 262 13.12 11.82 17.76
CA GLY A 262 11.78 11.66 18.29
C GLY A 262 10.69 12.24 17.37
N ASP A 263 10.96 12.32 16.10
CA ASP A 263 10.12 12.91 15.05
C ASP A 263 9.97 11.99 13.83
N ALA A 264 10.14 10.68 14.04
CA ALA A 264 9.91 9.68 12.98
C ALA A 264 8.45 9.66 12.52
N ASN A 265 8.27 9.38 11.23
CA ASN A 265 6.95 9.22 10.62
C ASN A 265 6.84 7.99 9.70
N VAL A 266 7.94 7.27 9.51
CA VAL A 266 7.97 5.95 8.87
C VAL A 266 8.60 4.96 9.85
N PHE A 267 7.84 3.94 10.25
CA PHE A 267 8.25 2.95 11.23
C PHE A 267 8.38 1.59 10.58
N VAL A 268 9.62 1.05 10.57
CA VAL A 268 9.93 -0.27 10.02
C VAL A 268 10.02 -1.27 11.15
N PHE A 269 9.13 -2.24 11.14
CA PHE A 269 9.01 -3.26 12.17
C PHE A 269 9.92 -4.46 11.89
N PRO A 270 10.61 -5.05 12.90
CA PRO A 270 11.60 -6.10 12.71
C PRO A 270 11.01 -7.47 12.34
N SER A 271 9.70 -7.64 12.47
CA SER A 271 8.96 -8.87 12.12
C SER A 271 7.50 -8.57 11.81
N LEU A 272 6.82 -9.47 11.12
CA LEU A 272 5.39 -9.32 10.82
C LEU A 272 4.54 -9.26 12.09
N GLU A 273 4.85 -10.08 13.11
CA GLU A 273 4.10 -10.04 14.36
C GLU A 273 4.13 -8.66 15.01
N SER A 274 5.33 -8.04 15.08
CA SER A 274 5.47 -6.71 15.70
C SER A 274 4.71 -5.65 14.91
N GLY A 275 4.78 -5.67 13.59
CA GLY A 275 4.06 -4.73 12.73
C GLY A 275 2.55 -4.93 12.76
N ASN A 276 2.10 -6.19 12.61
CA ASN A 276 0.68 -6.53 12.59
C ASN A 276 -0.02 -6.25 13.93
N ILE A 277 0.63 -6.57 15.04
CA ILE A 277 0.13 -6.26 16.38
C ILE A 277 0.18 -4.73 16.61
N GLY A 278 1.30 -4.09 16.23
CA GLY A 278 1.53 -2.67 16.45
C GLY A 278 0.49 -1.78 15.79
N TYR A 279 0.18 -2.00 14.50
CA TYR A 279 -0.82 -1.17 13.82
C TYR A 279 -2.22 -1.35 14.41
N LYS A 280 -2.61 -2.58 14.80
CA LYS A 280 -3.91 -2.85 15.42
C LYS A 280 -4.04 -2.21 16.80
N ILE A 281 -2.96 -2.18 17.58
CA ILE A 281 -2.94 -1.45 18.86
C ILE A 281 -3.11 0.05 18.61
N ALA A 282 -2.38 0.62 17.67
CA ALA A 282 -2.49 2.02 17.31
C ALA A 282 -3.91 2.37 16.82
N GLU A 283 -4.51 1.49 15.99
CA GLU A 283 -5.87 1.64 15.50
C GLU A 283 -6.89 1.57 16.66
N ARG A 284 -6.93 0.45 17.37
CA ARG A 284 -8.00 0.14 18.33
C ARG A 284 -7.90 0.90 19.65
N LEU A 285 -6.69 1.12 20.15
CA LEU A 285 -6.45 1.82 21.41
C LEU A 285 -5.97 3.26 21.20
N GLY A 286 -5.19 3.50 20.13
CA GLY A 286 -4.66 4.81 19.81
C GLY A 286 -5.64 5.71 19.05
N GLY A 287 -6.71 5.14 18.47
CA GLY A 287 -7.71 5.88 17.69
C GLY A 287 -7.18 6.41 16.36
N PHE A 288 -6.17 5.73 15.79
CA PHE A 288 -5.75 5.94 14.40
C PHE A 288 -6.69 5.21 13.45
N GLU A 289 -6.90 5.78 12.29
CA GLU A 289 -7.41 5.06 11.14
C GLU A 289 -6.25 4.36 10.44
N ALA A 290 -6.39 3.06 10.18
CA ALA A 290 -5.39 2.25 9.47
C ALA A 290 -5.85 2.00 8.03
N ILE A 291 -5.25 2.68 7.04
CA ILE A 291 -5.59 2.55 5.62
C ILE A 291 -4.58 1.62 4.96
N GLY A 292 -5.04 0.48 4.46
CA GLY A 292 -4.18 -0.52 3.86
C GLY A 292 -4.74 -1.95 3.98
N PRO A 293 -3.89 -2.98 3.76
CA PRO A 293 -2.46 -2.86 3.44
C PRO A 293 -2.19 -2.34 2.03
N ILE A 294 -1.26 -1.40 1.95
CA ILE A 294 -0.72 -0.85 0.70
C ILE A 294 0.45 -1.73 0.30
N LEU A 295 0.35 -2.42 -0.84
CA LEU A 295 1.44 -3.26 -1.34
C LEU A 295 2.53 -2.41 -1.98
N GLN A 296 3.75 -2.62 -1.55
CA GLN A 296 4.94 -1.88 -1.96
C GLN A 296 5.84 -2.72 -2.85
N GLY A 297 6.57 -2.07 -3.74
CA GLY A 297 7.58 -2.71 -4.59
C GLY A 297 7.04 -3.41 -5.84
N LEU A 298 5.74 -3.37 -6.14
CA LEU A 298 5.15 -3.92 -7.37
C LEU A 298 5.34 -2.97 -8.57
N ASN A 299 5.47 -3.52 -9.80
CA ASN A 299 5.56 -2.74 -11.04
C ASN A 299 4.29 -1.95 -11.41
N ALA A 300 3.16 -2.33 -10.85
CA ALA A 300 1.90 -1.59 -10.96
C ALA A 300 1.12 -1.76 -9.65
N PRO A 301 0.29 -0.80 -9.25
CA PRO A 301 -0.40 -0.86 -7.97
C PRO A 301 -1.50 -1.93 -7.96
N VAL A 302 -1.35 -2.86 -7.03
CA VAL A 302 -2.37 -3.84 -6.64
C VAL A 302 -2.41 -3.82 -5.13
N ASN A 303 -3.56 -3.54 -4.54
CA ASN A 303 -3.71 -3.48 -3.09
C ASN A 303 -4.76 -4.47 -2.57
N ASP A 304 -4.53 -4.92 -1.35
CA ASP A 304 -5.36 -5.90 -0.66
C ASP A 304 -6.23 -5.22 0.41
N LEU A 305 -7.45 -5.68 0.57
CA LEU A 305 -8.37 -5.25 1.62
C LEU A 305 -8.39 -6.28 2.76
N SER A 306 -8.75 -5.85 3.94
CA SER A 306 -9.19 -6.77 4.98
C SER A 306 -10.60 -7.28 4.66
N ARG A 307 -10.89 -8.57 4.86
CA ARG A 307 -12.27 -9.10 4.77
C ARG A 307 -13.24 -8.43 5.73
N GLY A 308 -12.73 -7.79 6.78
CA GLY A 308 -13.50 -6.97 7.71
C GLY A 308 -13.65 -5.49 7.31
N CYS A 309 -13.26 -5.10 6.09
CA CYS A 309 -13.40 -3.75 5.58
C CYS A 309 -14.88 -3.33 5.45
N ASN A 310 -15.10 -2.03 5.41
CA ASN A 310 -16.37 -1.41 5.01
C ASN A 310 -16.22 -0.71 3.65
N ALA A 311 -17.30 -0.14 3.12
CA ALA A 311 -17.27 0.55 1.82
C ALA A 311 -16.36 1.78 1.81
N GLU A 312 -16.20 2.47 2.95
CA GLU A 312 -15.29 3.61 3.08
C GLU A 312 -13.82 3.19 2.99
N ASP A 313 -13.46 2.02 3.53
CA ASP A 313 -12.12 1.46 3.42
C ASP A 313 -11.78 1.14 1.95
N VAL A 314 -12.73 0.55 1.20
CA VAL A 314 -12.59 0.29 -0.25
C VAL A 314 -12.38 1.59 -1.01
N TYR A 315 -13.22 2.58 -0.76
CA TYR A 315 -13.16 3.89 -1.39
C TYR A 315 -11.81 4.58 -1.13
N LYS A 316 -11.35 4.60 0.11
CA LYS A 316 -10.07 5.19 0.49
C LYS A 316 -8.88 4.47 -0.16
N LEU A 317 -8.90 3.13 -0.14
CA LEU A 317 -7.83 2.35 -0.75
C LEU A 317 -7.80 2.48 -2.27
N ALA A 318 -8.95 2.69 -2.92
CA ALA A 318 -9.00 2.99 -4.36
C ALA A 318 -8.28 4.31 -4.69
N TYR A 319 -8.47 5.37 -3.91
CA TYR A 319 -7.73 6.62 -4.06
C TYR A 319 -6.23 6.49 -3.81
N ILE A 320 -5.85 5.71 -2.79
CA ILE A 320 -4.43 5.38 -2.51
C ILE A 320 -3.81 4.64 -3.69
N THR A 321 -4.52 3.64 -4.23
CA THR A 321 -4.08 2.86 -5.40
C THR A 321 -3.93 3.75 -6.64
N ALA A 322 -4.87 4.66 -6.85
CA ALA A 322 -4.81 5.64 -7.93
C ALA A 322 -3.61 6.60 -7.79
N ALA A 323 -3.31 7.05 -6.56
CA ALA A 323 -2.14 7.89 -6.31
C ALA A 323 -0.84 7.15 -6.61
N GLN A 324 -0.73 5.85 -6.23
CA GLN A 324 0.43 5.01 -6.57
C GLN A 324 0.60 4.83 -8.10
N ALA A 325 -0.46 4.90 -8.88
CA ALA A 325 -0.40 4.77 -10.33
C ALA A 325 0.20 6.00 -11.04
N LEU A 326 0.37 7.13 -10.32
CA LEU A 326 1.00 8.34 -10.85
C LEU A 326 2.54 8.35 -10.72
N ASP A 327 3.11 7.42 -9.89
CA ASP A 327 4.55 7.26 -9.64
C ASP A 327 5.18 6.28 -10.65
#